data_3c164c6da8a426feba87e166d676302b
#
_entry.id   3c164c6da8a426feba87e166d676302b
#
_cell.length_a   1.000
_cell.length_b   1.000
_cell.length_c   1.000
_cell.angle_alpha   90.00
_cell.angle_beta   90.00
_cell.angle_gamma   90.00
#
_symmetry.space_group_name_H-M   'P 1'
#
loop_
_entity.id
_entity.type
_entity.pdbx_description
1 polymer ?
#
loop_
_entity_poly.entity_id
_entity_poly.type
_entity_poly.pdbx_seq_one_letter_code
_entity_poly.pdbx_strand_id
1 'polypeptide(L)'
;MAEIIIPLFVSGRDGRPMVFVPAGEFLFGPDREKVKTGAFYIDRYPVTNTEYKKFVDATGHEHPAHWRRGTWPEGKANHPVVQITWDSAFAYTQWARKRLPTELEWEKAARGTDGRVWPWGNVFDPRKCNTSSEGTTPVGVYSPGGDSPYGLWDTAGNVWEWIGGKPSPLRMPLRGGDWLDGPDEAQTFFRRMHTPKRKNDFMGFRCAADNALPMETAASGGA
;
A
#
# COMPACT_ATOMS: atom_id res chain seq x y z
N MET A 1 -1.48 -0.45 29.70
CA MET A 1 -0.68 0.11 28.55
C MET A 1 -1.58 1.14 27.90
N ALA A 2 -1.12 2.38 27.73
CA ALA A 2 -1.91 3.40 27.05
C ALA A 2 -2.07 3.00 25.58
N GLU A 3 -3.30 3.00 25.10
CA GLU A 3 -3.62 2.76 23.70
C GLU A 3 -3.03 3.92 22.87
N ILE A 4 -2.07 3.63 22.01
CA ILE A 4 -1.48 4.65 21.12
C ILE A 4 -2.52 4.94 20.05
N ILE A 5 -3.26 6.02 20.21
CA ILE A 5 -4.17 6.51 19.19
C ILE A 5 -3.33 7.07 18.05
N ILE A 6 -3.23 6.33 16.95
CA ILE A 6 -2.59 6.80 15.72
C ILE A 6 -3.62 7.68 15.01
N PRO A 7 -3.37 9.00 14.87
CA PRO A 7 -4.31 9.87 14.19
C PRO A 7 -4.42 9.46 12.72
N LEU A 8 -5.63 9.13 12.27
CA LEU A 8 -5.92 8.87 10.88
C LEU A 8 -6.37 10.16 10.21
N PHE A 9 -5.78 10.43 9.07
CA PHE A 9 -6.17 11.53 8.19
C PHE A 9 -6.93 10.94 7.02
N VAL A 10 -7.96 11.64 6.57
CA VAL A 10 -8.66 11.27 5.33
C VAL A 10 -8.16 12.19 4.24
N SER A 11 -7.84 11.64 3.10
CA SER A 11 -7.20 12.41 2.05
C SER A 11 -7.62 11.93 0.67
N GLY A 12 -7.67 12.89 -0.24
CA GLY A 12 -7.90 12.64 -1.65
C GLY A 12 -9.36 12.40 -2.02
N ARG A 13 -9.57 12.27 -3.32
CA ARG A 13 -10.90 12.04 -3.91
C ARG A 13 -11.48 10.66 -3.55
N ASP A 14 -10.62 9.71 -3.22
CA ASP A 14 -11.00 8.35 -2.84
C ASP A 14 -11.50 8.21 -1.40
N GLY A 15 -11.25 9.21 -0.55
CA GLY A 15 -11.72 9.26 0.84
C GLY A 15 -11.05 8.23 1.77
N ARG A 16 -9.84 7.76 1.42
CA ARG A 16 -9.16 6.68 2.16
C ARG A 16 -8.40 7.19 3.39
N PRO A 17 -8.38 6.39 4.48
CA PRO A 17 -7.60 6.75 5.65
C PRO A 17 -6.10 6.68 5.35
N MET A 18 -5.40 7.73 5.71
CA MET A 18 -3.95 7.84 5.62
C MET A 18 -3.33 7.98 7.01
N VAL A 19 -2.10 7.55 7.13
CA VAL A 19 -1.28 7.65 8.34
C VAL A 19 -0.19 8.69 8.10
N PHE A 20 0.05 9.55 9.09
CA PHE A 20 1.16 10.49 9.09
C PHE A 20 2.46 9.83 9.50
N VAL A 21 3.50 9.97 8.68
CA VAL A 21 4.86 9.53 8.98
C VAL A 21 5.74 10.77 9.12
N PRO A 22 6.29 11.05 10.32
CA PRO A 22 7.07 12.26 10.55
C PRO A 22 8.40 12.27 9.79
N ALA A 23 8.90 13.46 9.48
CA ALA A 23 10.24 13.65 8.96
C ALA A 23 11.28 13.10 9.93
N GLY A 24 12.42 12.66 9.41
CA GLY A 24 13.54 12.22 10.23
C GLY A 24 14.30 11.05 9.65
N GLU A 25 15.32 10.63 10.39
CA GLU A 25 16.20 9.52 10.02
C GLU A 25 15.53 8.17 10.29
N PHE A 26 15.93 7.17 9.50
CA PHE A 26 15.62 5.77 9.73
C PHE A 26 16.72 4.87 9.13
N LEU A 27 16.67 3.59 9.43
CA LEU A 27 17.63 2.60 8.96
C LEU A 27 17.07 1.90 7.72
N PHE A 28 17.60 2.23 6.54
CA PHE A 28 17.15 1.75 5.22
C PHE A 28 17.93 0.52 4.77
N GLY A 29 17.26 -0.38 4.08
CA GLY A 29 17.85 -1.55 3.44
C GLY A 29 18.34 -2.63 4.42
N PRO A 30 18.91 -3.71 3.90
CA PRO A 30 19.45 -4.81 4.71
C PRO A 30 20.65 -4.36 5.54
N ASP A 31 21.46 -3.44 5.01
CA ASP A 31 22.69 -2.92 5.68
C ASP A 31 22.40 -1.83 6.71
N ARG A 32 21.12 -1.44 6.89
CA ARG A 32 20.69 -0.43 7.86
C ARG A 32 21.37 0.91 7.66
N GLU A 33 21.48 1.35 6.43
CA GLU A 33 22.02 2.66 6.09
C GLU A 33 21.17 3.78 6.70
N LYS A 34 21.80 4.75 7.35
CA LYS A 34 21.10 5.92 7.88
C LYS A 34 20.70 6.85 6.75
N VAL A 35 19.41 6.97 6.51
CA VAL A 35 18.83 7.86 5.51
C VAL A 35 17.75 8.74 6.13
N LYS A 36 17.34 9.78 5.43
CA LYS A 36 16.38 10.77 5.92
C LYS A 36 15.24 10.96 4.93
N THR A 37 14.01 11.02 5.42
CA THR A 37 12.83 11.42 4.65
C THR A 37 12.24 12.71 5.18
N GLY A 38 11.53 13.46 4.31
CA GLY A 38 10.55 14.46 4.74
C GLY A 38 9.38 13.80 5.49
N ALA A 39 8.47 14.61 6.02
CA ALA A 39 7.18 14.13 6.51
C ALA A 39 6.28 13.83 5.30
N PHE A 40 5.41 12.83 5.44
CA PHE A 40 4.45 12.44 4.40
C PHE A 40 3.25 11.73 5.01
N TYR A 41 2.22 11.57 4.20
CA TYR A 41 1.07 10.72 4.49
C TYR A 41 1.10 9.50 3.58
N ILE A 42 0.65 8.36 4.09
CA ILE A 42 0.58 7.11 3.32
C ILE A 42 -0.73 6.39 3.64
N ASP A 43 -1.36 5.79 2.64
CA ASP A 43 -2.57 4.99 2.85
C ASP A 43 -2.35 3.91 3.89
N ARG A 44 -3.30 3.74 4.81
CA ARG A 44 -3.20 2.76 5.88
C ARG A 44 -3.06 1.32 5.35
N TYR A 45 -3.68 1.02 4.21
CA TYR A 45 -3.72 -0.30 3.58
C TYR A 45 -3.67 -0.20 2.05
N PRO A 46 -3.35 -1.29 1.32
CA PRO A 46 -3.38 -1.30 -0.15
C PRO A 46 -4.75 -0.93 -0.71
N VAL A 47 -4.80 -0.33 -1.91
CA VAL A 47 -6.06 0.02 -2.59
C VAL A 47 -6.90 -1.24 -2.80
N THR A 48 -8.15 -1.21 -2.35
CA THR A 48 -9.09 -2.33 -2.50
C THR A 48 -9.82 -2.31 -3.84
N ASN A 49 -10.47 -3.44 -4.17
CA ASN A 49 -11.31 -3.53 -5.35
C ASN A 49 -12.44 -2.48 -5.33
N THR A 50 -13.07 -2.27 -4.18
CA THR A 50 -14.14 -1.27 -4.00
C THR A 50 -13.64 0.15 -4.32
N GLU A 51 -12.47 0.50 -3.85
CA GLU A 51 -11.89 1.83 -4.07
C GLU A 51 -11.41 2.01 -5.51
N TYR A 52 -10.78 0.99 -6.09
CA TYR A 52 -10.35 1.03 -7.47
C TYR A 52 -11.54 1.14 -8.45
N LYS A 53 -12.68 0.54 -8.11
CA LYS A 53 -13.90 0.68 -8.91
C LYS A 53 -14.40 2.12 -8.99
N LYS A 54 -14.32 2.89 -7.91
CA LYS A 54 -14.69 4.32 -7.95
C LYS A 54 -13.89 5.08 -9.01
N PHE A 55 -12.60 4.75 -9.12
CA PHE A 55 -11.73 5.33 -10.15
C PHE A 55 -12.15 4.90 -11.56
N VAL A 56 -12.37 3.59 -11.78
CA VAL A 56 -12.83 3.07 -13.07
C VAL A 56 -14.15 3.72 -13.49
N ASP A 57 -15.12 3.78 -12.59
CA ASP A 57 -16.44 4.38 -12.88
C ASP A 57 -16.35 5.89 -13.16
N ALA A 58 -15.46 6.59 -12.49
CA ALA A 58 -15.32 8.04 -12.64
C ALA A 58 -14.52 8.46 -13.87
N THR A 59 -13.67 7.58 -14.41
CA THR A 59 -12.70 7.94 -15.47
C THR A 59 -12.87 7.15 -16.75
N GLY A 60 -13.59 6.03 -16.73
CA GLY A 60 -13.63 5.07 -17.83
C GLY A 60 -12.32 4.28 -18.02
N HIS A 61 -11.42 4.31 -17.02
CA HIS A 61 -10.18 3.53 -17.09
C HIS A 61 -10.46 2.03 -17.21
N GLU A 62 -9.58 1.29 -17.91
CA GLU A 62 -9.70 -0.15 -18.05
C GLU A 62 -9.70 -0.84 -16.68
N HIS A 63 -10.71 -1.65 -16.40
CA HIS A 63 -10.77 -2.45 -15.19
C HIS A 63 -9.84 -3.66 -15.27
N PRO A 64 -9.42 -4.27 -14.13
CA PRO A 64 -8.64 -5.51 -14.11
C PRO A 64 -9.28 -6.61 -14.95
N ALA A 65 -8.48 -7.33 -15.75
CA ALA A 65 -8.98 -8.32 -16.71
C ALA A 65 -9.78 -9.47 -16.08
N HIS A 66 -9.53 -9.79 -14.81
CA HIS A 66 -10.26 -10.82 -14.08
C HIS A 66 -11.63 -10.38 -13.54
N TRP A 67 -11.94 -9.07 -13.60
CA TRP A 67 -13.27 -8.58 -13.27
C TRP A 67 -14.25 -8.95 -14.37
N ARG A 68 -15.39 -9.51 -13.95
CA ARG A 68 -16.46 -9.89 -14.89
C ARG A 68 -17.54 -8.81 -14.87
N ARG A 69 -17.94 -8.35 -16.05
CA ARG A 69 -18.96 -7.28 -16.20
C ARG A 69 -18.61 -6.00 -15.42
N GLY A 70 -17.31 -5.66 -15.35
CA GLY A 70 -16.80 -4.47 -14.67
C GLY A 70 -16.84 -4.54 -13.15
N THR A 71 -16.93 -5.74 -12.54
CA THR A 71 -16.86 -5.92 -11.09
C THR A 71 -15.98 -7.11 -10.70
N TRP A 72 -15.44 -7.07 -9.50
CA TRP A 72 -14.59 -8.11 -8.91
C TRP A 72 -15.36 -9.41 -8.63
N PRO A 73 -14.66 -10.54 -8.42
CA PRO A 73 -15.27 -11.78 -7.97
C PRO A 73 -15.97 -11.63 -6.61
N GLU A 74 -17.02 -12.40 -6.39
CA GLU A 74 -17.79 -12.41 -5.14
C GLU A 74 -16.88 -12.56 -3.92
N GLY A 75 -17.18 -11.84 -2.84
CA GLY A 75 -16.38 -11.82 -1.60
C GLY A 75 -15.09 -10.97 -1.66
N LYS A 76 -14.68 -10.46 -2.83
CA LYS A 76 -13.39 -9.77 -2.99
C LYS A 76 -13.46 -8.23 -2.88
N ALA A 77 -14.56 -7.64 -2.42
CA ALA A 77 -14.74 -6.19 -2.31
C ALA A 77 -13.61 -5.49 -1.55
N ASN A 78 -13.26 -6.01 -0.37
CA ASN A 78 -12.26 -5.45 0.54
C ASN A 78 -10.87 -6.09 0.37
N HIS A 79 -10.64 -6.90 -0.65
CA HIS A 79 -9.31 -7.39 -0.99
C HIS A 79 -8.54 -6.34 -1.77
N PRO A 80 -7.20 -6.33 -1.71
CA PRO A 80 -6.37 -5.49 -2.58
C PRO A 80 -6.75 -5.69 -4.05
N VAL A 81 -6.81 -4.61 -4.81
CA VAL A 81 -6.91 -4.70 -6.26
C VAL A 81 -5.62 -5.28 -6.81
N VAL A 82 -5.75 -6.24 -7.72
CA VAL A 82 -4.62 -6.93 -8.37
C VAL A 82 -4.79 -6.95 -9.88
N GLN A 83 -3.81 -7.51 -10.60
CA GLN A 83 -3.77 -7.50 -12.07
C GLN A 83 -3.79 -6.10 -12.67
N ILE A 84 -3.16 -5.16 -12.02
CA ILE A 84 -2.98 -3.79 -12.49
C ILE A 84 -1.50 -3.53 -12.85
N THR A 85 -1.28 -2.69 -13.85
CA THR A 85 0.06 -2.23 -14.24
C THR A 85 0.52 -1.09 -13.34
N TRP A 86 1.81 -0.77 -13.39
CA TRP A 86 2.33 0.44 -12.75
C TRP A 86 1.65 1.70 -13.30
N ASP A 87 1.42 1.77 -14.62
CA ASP A 87 0.74 2.90 -15.27
C ASP A 87 -0.70 3.06 -14.76
N SER A 88 -1.42 1.93 -14.55
CA SER A 88 -2.77 1.96 -14.00
C SER A 88 -2.78 2.39 -12.52
N ALA A 89 -1.81 1.93 -11.72
CA ALA A 89 -1.63 2.40 -10.34
C ALA A 89 -1.31 3.90 -10.30
N PHE A 90 -0.42 4.37 -11.18
CA PHE A 90 -0.09 5.79 -11.32
C PHE A 90 -1.32 6.62 -11.73
N ALA A 91 -2.10 6.17 -12.72
CA ALA A 91 -3.33 6.85 -13.15
C ALA A 91 -4.34 6.98 -11.99
N TYR A 92 -4.51 5.92 -11.19
CA TYR A 92 -5.31 5.99 -9.98
C TYR A 92 -4.82 7.09 -9.03
N THR A 93 -3.52 7.17 -8.77
CA THR A 93 -2.98 8.17 -7.84
C THR A 93 -3.24 9.60 -8.33
N GLN A 94 -3.15 9.85 -9.64
CA GLN A 94 -3.46 11.16 -10.21
C GLN A 94 -4.95 11.52 -10.04
N TRP A 95 -5.86 10.57 -10.30
CA TRP A 95 -7.29 10.76 -10.05
C TRP A 95 -7.58 11.02 -8.57
N ALA A 96 -6.93 10.27 -7.68
CA ALA A 96 -7.08 10.42 -6.23
C ALA A 96 -6.40 11.69 -5.67
N ARG A 97 -5.67 12.46 -6.49
CA ARG A 97 -4.82 13.60 -6.04
C ARG A 97 -3.74 13.17 -5.04
N LYS A 98 -3.16 12.02 -5.29
CA LYS A 98 -2.09 11.40 -4.50
C LYS A 98 -0.94 11.03 -5.42
N ARG A 99 0.02 10.30 -4.92
CA ARG A 99 1.13 9.70 -5.68
C ARG A 99 1.43 8.29 -5.17
N LEU A 100 2.24 7.53 -5.89
CA LEU A 100 2.84 6.33 -5.34
C LEU A 100 3.91 6.73 -4.30
N PRO A 101 4.12 5.94 -3.23
CA PRO A 101 5.20 6.16 -2.28
C PRO A 101 6.55 5.92 -2.95
N THR A 102 7.58 6.66 -2.55
CA THR A 102 8.97 6.30 -2.87
C THR A 102 9.41 5.07 -2.09
N GLU A 103 10.51 4.42 -2.49
CA GLU A 103 11.04 3.26 -1.74
C GLU A 103 11.40 3.62 -0.30
N LEU A 104 11.99 4.80 -0.09
CA LEU A 104 12.35 5.28 1.25
C LEU A 104 11.13 5.49 2.14
N GLU A 105 10.06 6.08 1.59
CA GLU A 105 8.82 6.33 2.31
C GLU A 105 8.10 5.03 2.65
N TRP A 106 7.98 4.12 1.68
CA TRP A 106 7.34 2.85 1.90
C TRP A 106 8.07 2.04 3.00
N GLU A 107 9.41 1.92 2.89
CA GLU A 107 10.19 1.17 3.87
C GLU A 107 10.14 1.81 5.25
N LYS A 108 10.28 3.14 5.36
CA LYS A 108 10.13 3.82 6.65
C LYS A 108 8.75 3.58 7.27
N ALA A 109 7.69 3.68 6.48
CA ALA A 109 6.33 3.47 6.95
C ALA A 109 6.08 2.03 7.43
N ALA A 110 6.66 1.05 6.75
CA ALA A 110 6.55 -0.37 7.11
C ALA A 110 7.45 -0.76 8.30
N ARG A 111 8.65 -0.18 8.37
CA ARG A 111 9.73 -0.61 9.27
C ARG A 111 9.87 0.23 10.54
N GLY A 112 9.43 1.49 10.52
CA GLY A 112 9.76 2.45 11.57
C GLY A 112 11.19 2.96 11.46
N THR A 113 11.78 3.31 12.60
CA THR A 113 13.11 3.93 12.65
C THR A 113 14.22 3.01 13.21
N ASP A 114 13.84 1.89 13.81
CA ASP A 114 14.74 0.99 14.55
C ASP A 114 15.38 -0.13 13.69
N GLY A 115 15.03 -0.19 12.39
CA GLY A 115 15.62 -1.15 11.46
C GLY A 115 15.13 -2.59 11.64
N ARG A 116 13.93 -2.79 12.18
CA ARG A 116 13.30 -4.11 12.32
C ARG A 116 13.10 -4.82 10.97
N VAL A 117 13.09 -6.14 11.02
CA VAL A 117 13.03 -7.00 9.82
C VAL A 117 11.59 -7.06 9.27
N TRP A 118 10.61 -7.30 10.13
CA TRP A 118 9.18 -7.30 9.79
C TRP A 118 8.46 -6.14 10.51
N PRO A 119 7.27 -5.73 10.07
CA PRO A 119 6.55 -4.60 10.67
C PRO A 119 6.42 -4.67 12.19
N TRP A 120 6.28 -5.86 12.74
CA TRP A 120 6.11 -6.14 14.18
C TRP A 120 7.40 -6.44 14.94
N GLY A 121 8.57 -6.53 14.30
CA GLY A 121 9.85 -6.82 14.98
C GLY A 121 10.82 -7.68 14.18
N ASN A 122 11.70 -8.41 14.91
CA ASN A 122 12.79 -9.18 14.30
C ASN A 122 12.58 -10.70 14.30
N VAL A 123 11.41 -11.17 14.70
CA VAL A 123 11.04 -12.59 14.68
C VAL A 123 9.83 -12.76 13.80
N PHE A 124 9.92 -13.64 12.79
CA PHE A 124 8.80 -13.92 11.91
C PHE A 124 7.66 -14.64 12.66
N ASP A 125 6.44 -14.22 12.41
CA ASP A 125 5.23 -14.86 12.93
C ASP A 125 4.19 -14.95 11.80
N PRO A 126 3.93 -16.15 11.27
CA PRO A 126 2.99 -16.33 10.14
C PRO A 126 1.54 -15.97 10.47
N ARG A 127 1.20 -15.80 11.75
CA ARG A 127 -0.14 -15.37 12.19
C ARG A 127 -0.35 -13.86 12.02
N LYS A 128 0.67 -13.12 11.60
CA LYS A 128 0.66 -11.66 11.51
C LYS A 128 0.64 -11.12 10.08
N CYS A 129 0.68 -11.99 9.09
CA CYS A 129 0.70 -11.60 7.68
C CYS A 129 0.10 -12.69 6.79
N ASN A 130 -0.23 -12.30 5.57
CA ASN A 130 -0.68 -13.24 4.53
C ASN A 130 0.49 -13.65 3.65
N THR A 131 1.16 -14.75 3.99
CA THR A 131 2.26 -15.38 3.24
C THR A 131 2.02 -16.88 3.15
N SER A 132 2.61 -17.54 2.15
CA SER A 132 2.50 -18.99 1.94
C SER A 132 1.05 -19.49 1.96
N SER A 133 0.15 -18.77 1.29
CA SER A 133 -1.28 -19.03 1.25
C SER A 133 -1.79 -19.22 -0.20
N GLU A 134 -3.11 -19.35 -0.38
CA GLU A 134 -3.72 -19.64 -1.69
C GLU A 134 -4.34 -18.39 -2.36
N GLY A 135 -4.18 -17.20 -1.77
CA GLY A 135 -4.73 -15.98 -2.33
C GLY A 135 -4.73 -14.79 -1.39
N THR A 136 -5.17 -13.65 -1.91
CA THR A 136 -5.29 -12.43 -1.11
C THR A 136 -6.34 -12.56 -0.01
N THR A 137 -6.12 -11.86 1.11
CA THR A 137 -7.10 -11.67 2.18
C THR A 137 -7.71 -10.25 2.12
N PRO A 138 -8.87 -10.00 2.73
CA PRO A 138 -9.33 -8.64 2.99
C PRO A 138 -8.26 -7.84 3.72
N VAL A 139 -8.14 -6.55 3.43
CA VAL A 139 -7.16 -5.68 4.10
C VAL A 139 -7.43 -5.61 5.60
N GLY A 140 -6.36 -5.59 6.40
CA GLY A 140 -6.43 -5.42 7.85
C GLY A 140 -6.83 -6.66 8.66
N VAL A 141 -6.94 -7.85 8.06
CA VAL A 141 -7.26 -9.10 8.77
C VAL A 141 -6.24 -9.40 9.88
N TYR A 142 -5.01 -9.00 9.68
CA TYR A 142 -3.92 -9.25 10.64
C TYR A 142 -3.68 -8.12 11.64
N SER A 143 -4.49 -7.06 11.60
CA SER A 143 -4.42 -5.97 12.58
C SER A 143 -5.00 -6.42 13.94
N PRO A 144 -4.44 -5.97 15.08
CA PRO A 144 -3.29 -5.08 15.20
C PRO A 144 -1.93 -5.81 15.23
N GLY A 145 -1.91 -7.13 15.22
CA GLY A 145 -0.70 -7.92 15.41
C GLY A 145 0.35 -7.78 14.29
N GLY A 146 -0.11 -7.54 13.06
CA GLY A 146 0.70 -7.35 11.86
C GLY A 146 0.99 -5.90 11.49
N ASP A 147 0.50 -4.94 12.28
CA ASP A 147 0.62 -3.53 11.99
C ASP A 147 2.08 -3.04 12.02
N SER A 148 2.39 -2.07 11.18
CA SER A 148 3.66 -1.35 11.26
C SER A 148 3.71 -0.44 12.49
N PRO A 149 4.90 0.09 12.87
CA PRO A 149 5.00 1.04 13.97
C PRO A 149 4.14 2.30 13.83
N TYR A 150 3.76 2.63 12.60
CA TYR A 150 2.87 3.76 12.30
C TYR A 150 1.41 3.33 12.12
N GLY A 151 1.08 2.03 12.29
CA GLY A 151 -0.28 1.51 12.16
C GLY A 151 -0.74 1.24 10.74
N LEU A 152 0.20 1.04 9.81
CA LEU A 152 -0.13 0.53 8.47
C LEU A 152 -0.47 -0.95 8.53
N TRP A 153 -1.42 -1.37 7.72
CA TRP A 153 -1.82 -2.74 7.54
C TRP A 153 -1.19 -3.36 6.31
N ASP A 154 -0.99 -4.67 6.33
CA ASP A 154 -0.57 -5.48 5.18
C ASP A 154 0.70 -4.94 4.49
N THR A 155 1.69 -4.51 5.29
CA THR A 155 3.03 -4.14 4.81
C THR A 155 4.00 -5.33 4.79
N ALA A 156 3.49 -6.54 5.06
CA ALA A 156 4.18 -7.82 4.92
C ALA A 156 3.21 -8.84 4.32
N GLY A 157 3.49 -9.31 3.12
CA GLY A 157 2.62 -10.24 2.39
C GLY A 157 1.36 -9.59 1.79
N ASN A 158 0.39 -10.40 1.47
CA ASN A 158 -0.86 -10.10 0.78
C ASN A 158 -0.65 -9.74 -0.69
N VAL A 159 -0.08 -8.58 -1.01
CA VAL A 159 0.28 -8.19 -2.38
C VAL A 159 1.58 -7.40 -2.43
N TRP A 160 2.40 -7.65 -3.45
CA TRP A 160 3.46 -6.72 -3.83
C TRP A 160 2.88 -5.37 -4.19
N GLU A 161 3.52 -4.30 -3.74
CA GLU A 161 3.06 -2.94 -3.95
C GLU A 161 3.96 -2.18 -4.91
N TRP A 162 3.37 -1.64 -5.98
CA TRP A 162 4.06 -0.75 -6.91
C TRP A 162 4.56 0.51 -6.21
N ILE A 163 5.83 0.83 -6.45
CA ILE A 163 6.50 1.99 -5.88
C ILE A 163 6.66 3.08 -6.95
N GLY A 164 6.58 4.33 -6.51
CA GLY A 164 6.83 5.52 -7.31
C GLY A 164 8.32 5.79 -7.52
N GLY A 165 8.60 6.82 -8.28
CA GLY A 165 9.95 7.25 -8.61
C GLY A 165 10.04 7.69 -10.07
N LYS A 166 11.26 7.88 -10.57
CA LYS A 166 11.45 8.19 -11.99
C LYS A 166 10.98 7.03 -12.85
N PRO A 167 9.99 7.22 -13.71
CA PRO A 167 9.48 6.13 -14.56
C PRO A 167 10.60 5.52 -15.40
N SER A 168 10.63 4.19 -15.43
CA SER A 168 11.54 3.41 -16.27
C SER A 168 10.75 2.42 -17.11
N PRO A 169 10.94 2.37 -18.42
CA PRO A 169 10.26 1.41 -19.27
C PRO A 169 10.72 -0.03 -19.01
N LEU A 170 11.86 -0.19 -18.37
CA LEU A 170 12.49 -1.49 -18.16
C LEU A 170 12.06 -2.12 -16.84
N ARG A 171 12.14 -1.38 -15.72
CA ARG A 171 11.90 -1.93 -14.38
C ARG A 171 11.39 -0.87 -13.40
N MET A 172 10.38 -1.25 -12.63
CA MET A 172 9.85 -0.48 -11.48
C MET A 172 9.93 -1.34 -10.22
N PRO A 173 10.23 -0.74 -9.06
CA PRO A 173 10.33 -1.47 -7.81
C PRO A 173 8.96 -1.88 -7.26
N LEU A 174 8.99 -2.98 -6.52
CA LEU A 174 7.89 -3.54 -5.74
C LEU A 174 8.37 -3.83 -4.32
N ARG A 175 7.47 -3.69 -3.35
CA ARG A 175 7.75 -3.90 -1.92
C ARG A 175 6.66 -4.75 -1.26
N GLY A 176 7.00 -5.39 -0.14
CA GLY A 176 6.08 -6.01 0.80
C GLY A 176 5.94 -7.53 0.71
N GLY A 177 6.30 -8.17 -0.39
CA GLY A 177 5.97 -9.58 -0.63
C GLY A 177 4.49 -9.78 -0.95
N ASP A 178 4.10 -11.01 -1.24
CA ASP A 178 2.72 -11.36 -1.54
C ASP A 178 2.25 -12.62 -0.78
N TRP A 179 1.01 -13.03 -1.05
CA TRP A 179 0.37 -14.19 -0.42
C TRP A 179 1.02 -15.54 -0.79
N LEU A 180 1.77 -15.62 -1.90
CA LEU A 180 2.45 -16.82 -2.36
C LEU A 180 3.89 -16.91 -1.80
N ASP A 181 4.52 -15.77 -1.52
CA ASP A 181 5.88 -15.67 -1.04
C ASP A 181 6.06 -16.18 0.40
N GLY A 182 7.33 -16.36 0.81
CA GLY A 182 7.72 -16.75 2.17
C GLY A 182 8.09 -15.56 3.07
N PRO A 183 8.67 -15.87 4.24
CA PRO A 183 9.08 -14.87 5.20
C PRO A 183 10.14 -13.89 4.69
N ASP A 184 11.02 -14.34 3.79
CA ASP A 184 12.14 -13.52 3.32
C ASP A 184 11.67 -12.39 2.42
N GLU A 185 10.72 -12.64 1.52
CA GLU A 185 10.15 -11.64 0.64
C GLU A 185 9.25 -10.65 1.39
N ALA A 186 8.68 -11.07 2.52
CA ALA A 186 7.86 -10.23 3.38
C ALA A 186 8.66 -9.32 4.33
N GLN A 187 10.00 -9.35 4.28
CA GLN A 187 10.85 -8.43 5.03
C GLN A 187 10.66 -6.99 4.54
N THR A 188 10.63 -6.04 5.46
CA THR A 188 10.35 -4.61 5.17
C THR A 188 11.33 -3.98 4.18
N PHE A 189 12.54 -4.50 4.06
CA PHE A 189 13.58 -4.02 3.15
C PHE A 189 13.70 -4.85 1.88
N PHE A 190 12.98 -5.97 1.76
CA PHE A 190 13.06 -6.78 0.56
C PHE A 190 12.45 -6.02 -0.64
N ARG A 191 13.11 -6.16 -1.78
CA ARG A 191 12.80 -5.43 -3.00
C ARG A 191 12.76 -6.36 -4.20
N ARG A 192 11.71 -6.26 -4.98
CA ARG A 192 11.60 -6.94 -6.28
C ARG A 192 11.49 -5.90 -7.40
N MET A 193 11.95 -6.24 -8.58
CA MET A 193 11.89 -5.37 -9.75
C MET A 193 11.11 -6.06 -10.87
N HIS A 194 10.11 -5.37 -11.42
CA HIS A 194 9.36 -5.87 -12.58
C HIS A 194 9.17 -4.80 -13.65
N THR A 195 8.89 -5.26 -14.88
CA THR A 195 8.50 -4.33 -15.93
C THR A 195 7.18 -3.63 -15.56
N PRO A 196 7.01 -2.32 -15.84
CA PRO A 196 5.81 -1.58 -15.44
C PRO A 196 4.53 -2.14 -16.07
N LYS A 197 4.62 -2.90 -17.16
CA LYS A 197 3.49 -3.53 -17.84
C LYS A 197 3.07 -4.88 -17.25
N ARG A 198 3.81 -5.41 -16.25
CA ARG A 198 3.48 -6.69 -15.63
C ARG A 198 2.15 -6.58 -14.87
N LYS A 199 1.31 -7.61 -15.01
CA LYS A 199 0.04 -7.79 -14.29
C LYS A 199 0.04 -9.19 -13.70
N ASN A 200 -0.23 -9.32 -12.40
CA ASN A 200 -0.34 -10.61 -11.71
C ASN A 200 -1.38 -10.52 -10.59
N ASP A 201 -1.82 -11.68 -10.10
CA ASP A 201 -2.81 -11.82 -9.00
C ASP A 201 -2.26 -11.44 -7.62
N PHE A 202 -1.02 -11.00 -7.58
CA PHE A 202 -0.30 -10.65 -6.37
C PHE A 202 0.39 -9.28 -6.45
N MET A 203 0.02 -8.42 -7.42
CA MET A 203 0.55 -7.06 -7.56
C MET A 203 -0.56 -6.04 -7.40
N GLY A 204 -0.46 -5.22 -6.37
CA GLY A 204 -1.33 -4.10 -6.03
C GLY A 204 -0.53 -2.83 -5.78
N PHE A 205 -1.07 -1.91 -4.98
CA PHE A 205 -0.39 -0.66 -4.60
C PHE A 205 -1.11 0.02 -3.44
N ARG A 206 -0.44 0.97 -2.81
CA ARG A 206 -1.01 2.02 -1.94
C ARG A 206 -0.53 3.39 -2.36
N CYS A 207 -1.21 4.44 -1.90
CA CYS A 207 -0.84 5.81 -2.23
C CYS A 207 -0.12 6.51 -1.08
N ALA A 208 0.65 7.55 -1.43
CA ALA A 208 1.22 8.52 -0.52
C ALA A 208 0.81 9.95 -0.92
N ALA A 209 0.96 10.91 -0.01
CA ALA A 209 0.73 12.32 -0.24
C ALA A 209 1.70 13.17 0.59
N ASP A 210 2.07 14.34 0.07
CA ASP A 210 3.01 15.25 0.77
C ASP A 210 2.30 16.10 1.84
N ASN A 211 1.00 16.32 1.67
CA ASN A 211 0.17 17.09 2.57
C ASN A 211 -1.13 16.35 2.91
N ALA A 212 -1.69 16.60 4.09
CA ALA A 212 -3.08 16.23 4.37
C ALA A 212 -3.99 16.98 3.40
N LEU A 213 -4.71 16.25 2.58
CA LEU A 213 -5.73 16.85 1.72
C LEU A 213 -7.02 16.93 2.54
N PRO A 214 -7.72 18.08 2.57
CA PRO A 214 -9.00 18.15 3.25
C PRO A 214 -9.99 17.18 2.64
N MET A 215 -10.84 16.56 3.48
CA MET A 215 -12.03 15.87 2.99
C MET A 215 -12.84 16.88 2.18
N GLU A 216 -13.12 16.59 0.92
CA GLU A 216 -14.23 17.26 0.25
C GLU A 216 -15.49 16.80 1.01
N THR A 217 -16.02 17.64 1.89
CA THR A 217 -17.36 17.43 2.44
C THR A 217 -18.29 17.33 1.23
N ALA A 218 -19.00 16.21 1.14
CA ALA A 218 -20.08 16.10 0.18
C ALA A 218 -20.92 17.39 0.30
N ALA A 219 -20.92 18.17 -0.78
CA ALA A 219 -21.75 19.36 -0.82
C ALA A 219 -23.16 18.91 -0.47
N SER A 220 -23.66 19.36 0.68
CA SER A 220 -25.05 19.21 1.04
C SER A 220 -25.83 19.81 -0.11
N GLY A 221 -26.45 18.95 -0.94
CA GLY A 221 -27.40 19.37 -1.95
C GLY A 221 -28.48 20.17 -1.25
N GLY A 222 -28.37 21.49 -1.40
CA GLY A 222 -29.42 22.40 -1.02
C GLY A 222 -30.63 22.19 -1.91
N ALA A 223 -31.75 22.18 -1.26
CA ALA A 223 -33.12 22.04 -1.74
C ALA A 223 -33.45 22.74 -3.05
#